data_1a368d474d951322a0f0c05652196d3b
#
_entry.id   1a368d474d951322a0f0c05652196d3b
#
_cell.length_a   1.000
_cell.length_b   1.000
_cell.length_c   1.000
_cell.angle_alpha   90.00
_cell.angle_beta   90.00
_cell.angle_gamma   90.00
#
_symmetry.space_group_name_H-M   'P 1'
#
loop_
_entity.id
_entity.type
_entity.pdbx_description
1 polymer ?
#
loop_
_entity_poly.entity_id
_entity_poly.type
_entity_poly.pdbx_seq_one_letter_code
_entity_poly.pdbx_strand_id
1 'polypeptide(L)'
;MEWIILIFACLGVYILAEVADRLNYSRKMCYVSVAVSTTGVDVEKDSVVQLSYQVRDIATNKKIKSRNYYFASVVSEEQKNDEGLLQGIYRDLRVDDKKKAFESLMKEIRSCRFCIGHNIKGFDRRFILKEMERLGIDRNGFDNSIIFDTMEETTNLCKIPHKDGTQGYKSPKLIELAEYLGVDYSEFNLYDSADDAELTARCFSALNQKGYFNIDKYPIV
;
A
#
# COMPACT_ATOMS: atom_id res chain seq x y z
N MET A 1 -11.32 -49.71 17.38
CA MET A 1 -10.66 -48.43 17.77
C MET A 1 -10.02 -47.71 16.58
N GLU A 2 -9.35 -48.40 15.69
CA GLU A 2 -8.64 -47.78 14.54
C GLU A 2 -9.55 -47.01 13.58
N TRP A 3 -10.75 -47.46 13.30
CA TRP A 3 -11.72 -46.80 12.43
C TRP A 3 -12.25 -45.49 13.02
N ILE A 4 -12.36 -45.37 14.34
CA ILE A 4 -12.79 -44.15 15.03
C ILE A 4 -11.70 -43.08 14.92
N ILE A 5 -10.44 -43.47 15.09
CA ILE A 5 -9.28 -42.56 14.95
C ILE A 5 -9.18 -42.04 13.51
N LEU A 6 -9.40 -42.90 12.52
CA LEU A 6 -9.38 -42.52 11.11
C LEU A 6 -10.48 -41.48 10.77
N ILE A 7 -11.69 -41.70 11.29
CA ILE A 7 -12.83 -40.78 11.09
C ILE A 7 -12.53 -39.39 11.70
N PHE A 8 -11.98 -39.36 12.92
CA PHE A 8 -11.60 -38.08 13.55
C PHE A 8 -10.44 -37.36 12.81
N ALA A 9 -9.47 -38.12 12.28
CA ALA A 9 -8.40 -37.55 11.48
C ALA A 9 -8.92 -36.95 10.16
N CYS A 10 -9.82 -37.66 9.45
CA CYS A 10 -10.45 -37.16 8.22
C CYS A 10 -11.33 -35.95 8.48
N LEU A 11 -12.09 -35.93 9.57
CA LEU A 11 -12.91 -34.78 9.97
C LEU A 11 -12.04 -33.58 10.32
N GLY A 12 -10.93 -33.79 11.03
CA GLY A 12 -9.94 -32.73 11.33
C GLY A 12 -9.32 -32.12 10.09
N VAL A 13 -8.93 -32.94 9.12
CA VAL A 13 -8.40 -32.48 7.83
C VAL A 13 -9.45 -31.72 7.04
N TYR A 14 -10.69 -32.17 7.01
CA TYR A 14 -11.80 -31.47 6.34
C TYR A 14 -12.07 -30.11 6.96
N ILE A 15 -12.15 -30.02 8.29
CA ILE A 15 -12.35 -28.75 9.00
C ILE A 15 -11.18 -27.78 8.73
N LEU A 16 -9.93 -28.27 8.74
CA LEU A 16 -8.76 -27.47 8.43
C LEU A 16 -8.79 -26.95 7.00
N ALA A 17 -9.20 -27.77 6.04
CA ALA A 17 -9.34 -27.37 4.63
C ALA A 17 -10.43 -26.29 4.48
N GLU A 18 -11.60 -26.47 5.10
CA GLU A 18 -12.69 -25.50 5.03
C GLU A 18 -12.33 -24.16 5.70
N VAL A 19 -11.60 -24.21 6.82
CA VAL A 19 -11.06 -23.01 7.48
C VAL A 19 -10.02 -22.32 6.59
N ALA A 20 -9.13 -23.10 5.95
CA ALA A 20 -8.14 -22.55 5.02
C ALA A 20 -8.79 -21.89 3.81
N ASP A 21 -9.84 -22.51 3.24
CA ASP A 21 -10.58 -21.94 2.11
C ASP A 21 -11.33 -20.64 2.50
N ARG A 22 -11.95 -20.60 3.68
CA ARG A 22 -12.58 -19.39 4.20
C ARG A 22 -11.57 -18.27 4.47
N LEU A 23 -10.39 -18.61 4.99
CA LEU A 23 -9.30 -17.64 5.20
C LEU A 23 -8.74 -17.13 3.86
N ASN A 24 -8.58 -18.00 2.88
CA ASN A 24 -8.17 -17.63 1.53
C ASN A 24 -9.20 -16.74 0.83
N TYR A 25 -10.48 -17.08 0.93
CA TYR A 25 -11.57 -16.25 0.40
C TYR A 25 -11.62 -14.89 1.09
N SER A 26 -11.50 -14.86 2.41
CA SER A 26 -11.45 -13.61 3.18
C SER A 26 -10.28 -12.71 2.78
N ARG A 27 -9.10 -13.29 2.51
CA ARG A 27 -7.92 -12.53 2.05
C ARG A 27 -8.09 -11.97 0.63
N LYS A 28 -8.73 -12.70 -0.27
CA LYS A 28 -9.07 -12.25 -1.63
C LYS A 28 -10.08 -11.09 -1.64
N MET A 29 -10.73 -10.80 -0.53
CA MET A 29 -11.60 -9.63 -0.34
C MET A 29 -10.89 -8.44 0.34
N CYS A 30 -9.57 -8.47 0.40
CA CYS A 30 -8.74 -7.41 0.98
C CYS A 30 -7.90 -6.72 -0.08
N TYR A 31 -7.44 -5.52 0.25
CA TYR A 31 -6.43 -4.77 -0.48
C TYR A 31 -5.31 -4.31 0.43
N VAL A 32 -4.15 -4.02 -0.16
CA VAL A 32 -3.02 -3.38 0.53
C VAL A 32 -2.93 -1.94 0.08
N SER A 33 -2.99 -0.98 1.03
CA SER A 33 -2.58 0.41 0.79
C SER A 33 -1.13 0.56 1.21
N VAL A 34 -0.27 1.05 0.33
CA VAL A 34 1.17 1.19 0.58
C VAL A 34 1.67 2.56 0.18
N ALA A 35 2.61 3.09 0.97
CA ALA A 35 3.38 4.28 0.66
C ALA A 35 4.81 4.14 1.18
N VAL A 36 5.76 4.83 0.57
CA VAL A 36 7.16 4.90 1.01
C VAL A 36 7.63 6.35 1.08
N SER A 37 8.48 6.64 2.08
CA SER A 37 9.32 7.84 2.08
C SER A 37 10.75 7.46 1.68
N THR A 38 11.42 8.32 0.94
CA THR A 38 12.73 8.06 0.34
C THR A 38 13.72 9.19 0.64
N THR A 39 15.00 8.94 0.45
CA THR A 39 16.05 9.99 0.58
C THR A 39 16.04 11.00 -0.55
N GLY A 40 15.32 10.73 -1.64
CA GLY A 40 15.19 11.59 -2.82
C GLY A 40 14.35 10.88 -3.88
N VAL A 41 14.42 11.35 -5.13
CA VAL A 41 13.55 10.89 -6.23
C VAL A 41 14.25 10.01 -7.27
N ASP A 42 15.57 9.86 -7.19
CA ASP A 42 16.35 9.03 -8.11
C ASP A 42 16.41 7.58 -7.62
N VAL A 43 15.61 6.71 -8.22
CA VAL A 43 15.48 5.30 -7.82
C VAL A 43 16.82 4.52 -7.84
N GLU A 44 17.80 4.96 -8.63
CA GLU A 44 19.11 4.29 -8.70
C GLU A 44 20.02 4.70 -7.53
N LYS A 45 19.91 5.95 -7.06
CA LYS A 45 20.80 6.52 -6.04
C LYS A 45 20.15 6.56 -4.66
N ASP A 46 18.83 6.82 -4.63
CA ASP A 46 18.10 7.02 -3.40
C ASP A 46 17.58 5.70 -2.80
N SER A 47 17.24 5.76 -1.54
CA SER A 47 16.81 4.59 -0.75
C SER A 47 15.49 4.87 -0.04
N VAL A 48 14.71 3.83 0.18
CA VAL A 48 13.53 3.89 1.06
C VAL A 48 14.00 4.04 2.51
N VAL A 49 13.48 5.05 3.19
CA VAL A 49 13.73 5.35 4.62
C VAL A 49 12.55 5.00 5.51
N GLN A 50 11.34 4.99 4.94
CA GLN A 50 10.14 4.54 5.63
C GLN A 50 9.28 3.72 4.66
N LEU A 51 8.75 2.61 5.15
CA LEU A 51 7.79 1.76 4.45
C LEU A 51 6.56 1.59 5.33
N SER A 52 5.43 2.02 4.82
CA SER A 52 4.15 1.88 5.53
C SER A 52 3.13 1.17 4.66
N TYR A 53 2.37 0.26 5.26
CA TYR A 53 1.27 -0.37 4.57
C TYR A 53 0.15 -0.77 5.52
N GLN A 54 -1.04 -0.90 4.94
CA GLN A 54 -2.23 -1.38 5.63
C GLN A 54 -2.95 -2.40 4.78
N VAL A 55 -3.44 -3.44 5.42
CA VAL A 55 -4.38 -4.41 4.84
C VAL A 55 -5.78 -4.04 5.29
N ARG A 56 -6.70 -3.89 4.33
CA ARG A 56 -8.08 -3.51 4.60
C ARG A 56 -9.07 -4.38 3.84
N ASP A 57 -10.22 -4.59 4.43
CA ASP A 57 -11.38 -5.21 3.79
C ASP A 57 -11.96 -4.27 2.73
N ILE A 58 -12.25 -4.80 1.54
CA ILE A 58 -12.72 -3.99 0.39
C ILE A 58 -14.12 -3.43 0.63
N ALA A 59 -15.03 -4.21 1.20
CA ALA A 59 -16.42 -3.82 1.35
C ALA A 59 -16.62 -2.83 2.51
N THR A 60 -15.95 -3.08 3.63
CA THR A 60 -16.17 -2.33 4.87
C THR A 60 -15.09 -1.28 5.15
N ASN A 61 -13.98 -1.31 4.41
CA ASN A 61 -12.76 -0.54 4.67
C ASN A 61 -12.16 -0.75 6.07
N LYS A 62 -12.57 -1.81 6.78
CA LYS A 62 -12.02 -2.13 8.09
C LYS A 62 -10.53 -2.45 7.99
N LYS A 63 -9.74 -1.77 8.79
CA LYS A 63 -8.30 -2.03 8.92
C LYS A 63 -8.08 -3.37 9.62
N ILE A 64 -7.46 -4.32 8.91
CA ILE A 64 -7.14 -5.68 9.39
C ILE A 64 -5.74 -5.70 9.97
N LYS A 65 -4.81 -5.01 9.30
CA LYS A 65 -3.40 -4.95 9.69
C LYS A 65 -2.81 -3.61 9.29
N SER A 66 -1.87 -3.11 10.09
CA SER A 66 -1.04 -1.95 9.76
C SER A 66 0.40 -2.21 10.17
N ARG A 67 1.33 -1.73 9.36
CA ARG A 67 2.77 -1.78 9.64
C ARG A 67 3.40 -0.48 9.19
N ASN A 68 4.34 -0.04 10.00
CA ASN A 68 5.18 1.11 9.72
C ASN A 68 6.61 0.76 10.13
N TYR A 69 7.54 0.85 9.19
CA TYR A 69 8.94 0.47 9.34
C TYR A 69 9.83 1.66 9.00
N TYR A 70 10.82 1.91 9.85
CA TYR A 70 11.83 2.94 9.66
C TYR A 70 13.19 2.31 9.42
N PHE A 71 13.94 2.84 8.46
CA PHE A 71 15.24 2.31 8.08
C PHE A 71 16.32 3.38 8.28
N ALA A 72 17.48 2.95 8.83
CA ALA A 72 18.63 3.83 8.85
C ALA A 72 19.03 4.20 7.42
N SER A 73 19.19 5.47 7.17
CA SER A 73 19.72 5.97 5.90
C SER A 73 20.90 6.88 6.16
N VAL A 74 21.86 6.88 5.24
CA VAL A 74 22.84 7.95 5.17
C VAL A 74 22.15 9.13 4.51
N VAL A 75 21.60 10.01 5.34
CA VAL A 75 20.95 11.25 4.87
C VAL A 75 22.07 12.22 4.51
N SER A 76 22.07 12.77 3.29
CA SER A 76 23.02 13.80 2.90
C SER A 76 22.81 15.08 3.72
N GLU A 77 23.83 15.94 3.81
CA GLU A 77 23.71 17.22 4.53
C GLU A 77 22.59 18.12 3.95
N GLU A 78 22.32 18.03 2.64
CA GLU A 78 21.20 18.73 2.00
C GLU A 78 19.83 18.20 2.46
N GLN A 79 19.73 16.87 2.62
CA GLN A 79 18.50 16.21 3.08
C GLN A 79 18.23 16.45 4.57
N LYS A 80 19.25 16.75 5.39
CA LYS A 80 19.09 17.12 6.79
C LYS A 80 18.39 18.46 6.99
N ASN A 81 18.32 19.29 5.96
CA ASN A 81 17.62 20.59 6.00
C ASN A 81 16.13 20.47 5.63
N ASP A 82 15.66 19.31 5.20
CA ASP A 82 14.24 19.03 5.00
C ASP A 82 13.60 18.64 6.34
N GLU A 83 13.07 19.63 7.07
CA GLU A 83 12.48 19.45 8.40
C GLU A 83 11.33 18.41 8.40
N GLY A 84 10.60 18.29 7.27
CA GLY A 84 9.49 17.34 7.14
C GLY A 84 9.97 15.88 7.13
N LEU A 85 10.98 15.57 6.33
CA LEU A 85 11.57 14.24 6.24
C LEU A 85 12.19 13.81 7.57
N LEU A 86 12.88 14.72 8.24
CA LEU A 86 13.58 14.46 9.51
C LEU A 86 12.62 14.25 10.67
N GLN A 87 11.49 14.97 10.74
CA GLN A 87 10.51 14.79 11.82
C GLN A 87 9.89 13.39 11.83
N GLY A 88 9.68 12.77 10.67
CA GLY A 88 9.22 11.37 10.58
C GLY A 88 10.29 10.37 11.01
N ILE A 89 11.55 10.55 10.57
CA ILE A 89 12.65 9.62 10.80
C ILE A 89 13.12 9.62 12.25
N TYR A 90 13.13 10.79 12.94
CA TYR A 90 13.64 10.91 14.31
C TYR A 90 12.60 10.62 15.41
N ARG A 91 11.33 10.47 15.09
CA ARG A 91 10.29 10.16 16.09
C ARG A 91 10.44 8.77 16.70
N ASP A 92 10.96 7.83 15.93
CA ASP A 92 11.15 6.46 16.40
C ASP A 92 12.63 6.09 16.22
N LEU A 93 13.38 6.01 17.32
CA LEU A 93 14.79 5.58 17.34
C LEU A 93 14.95 4.10 16.93
N ARG A 94 13.84 3.42 16.58
CA ARG A 94 13.84 2.05 16.16
C ARG A 94 14.19 1.95 14.67
N VAL A 95 15.28 1.24 14.40
CA VAL A 95 15.66 0.85 13.05
C VAL A 95 15.18 -0.58 12.80
N ASP A 96 14.30 -0.75 11.85
CA ASP A 96 13.76 -2.05 11.49
C ASP A 96 14.69 -2.81 10.52
N ASP A 97 14.58 -4.13 10.52
CA ASP A 97 15.22 -5.00 9.53
C ASP A 97 14.54 -4.80 8.16
N LYS A 98 15.24 -4.13 7.25
CA LYS A 98 14.71 -3.73 5.95
C LYS A 98 14.26 -4.96 5.14
N LYS A 99 15.04 -6.02 5.11
CA LYS A 99 14.70 -7.25 4.38
C LYS A 99 13.41 -7.87 4.90
N LYS A 100 13.29 -8.04 6.22
CA LYS A 100 12.07 -8.58 6.85
C LYS A 100 10.84 -7.70 6.61
N ALA A 101 11.01 -6.38 6.58
CA ALA A 101 9.93 -5.44 6.31
C ALA A 101 9.37 -5.63 4.88
N PHE A 102 10.26 -5.71 3.88
CA PHE A 102 9.87 -5.92 2.48
C PHE A 102 9.31 -7.33 2.25
N GLU A 103 9.86 -8.37 2.88
CA GLU A 103 9.30 -9.73 2.86
C GLU A 103 7.88 -9.75 3.47
N SER A 104 7.66 -8.99 4.57
CA SER A 104 6.35 -8.83 5.17
C SER A 104 5.35 -8.14 4.25
N LEU A 105 5.74 -7.06 3.56
CA LEU A 105 4.91 -6.41 2.54
C LEU A 105 4.55 -7.39 1.41
N MET A 106 5.53 -8.12 0.89
CA MET A 106 5.32 -9.10 -0.19
C MET A 106 4.33 -10.19 0.18
N LYS A 107 4.36 -10.66 1.43
CA LYS A 107 3.39 -11.62 1.93
C LYS A 107 1.96 -11.08 1.86
N GLU A 108 1.75 -9.82 2.20
CA GLU A 108 0.41 -9.20 2.15
C GLU A 108 -0.03 -8.94 0.70
N ILE A 109 0.86 -8.46 -0.16
CA ILE A 109 0.55 -8.23 -1.58
C ILE A 109 0.09 -9.53 -2.27
N ARG A 110 0.78 -10.66 -2.01
CA ARG A 110 0.40 -11.98 -2.54
C ARG A 110 -0.92 -12.51 -1.95
N SER A 111 -1.31 -12.02 -0.79
CA SER A 111 -2.50 -12.50 -0.08
C SER A 111 -3.75 -11.66 -0.38
N CYS A 112 -3.58 -10.44 -0.85
CA CYS A 112 -4.67 -9.51 -1.13
C CYS A 112 -5.04 -9.52 -2.61
N ARG A 113 -6.23 -9.05 -2.94
CA ARG A 113 -6.75 -9.01 -4.30
C ARG A 113 -6.01 -8.01 -5.18
N PHE A 114 -5.65 -6.85 -4.61
CA PHE A 114 -4.91 -5.79 -5.28
C PHE A 114 -4.17 -4.89 -4.29
N CYS A 115 -3.28 -4.08 -4.82
CA CYS A 115 -2.53 -3.08 -4.09
C CYS A 115 -2.95 -1.69 -4.54
N ILE A 116 -3.06 -0.74 -3.62
CA ILE A 116 -3.36 0.66 -3.93
C ILE A 116 -2.26 1.58 -3.43
N GLY A 117 -2.11 2.72 -4.09
CA GLY A 117 -1.29 3.84 -3.66
C GLY A 117 -1.66 5.09 -4.46
N HIS A 118 -1.14 6.23 -4.08
CA HIS A 118 -1.31 7.48 -4.81
C HIS A 118 -0.02 7.80 -5.56
N ASN A 119 -0.03 7.77 -6.88
CA ASN A 119 1.16 7.77 -7.74
C ASN A 119 2.05 6.52 -7.56
N ILE A 120 1.47 5.43 -7.12
CA ILE A 120 2.20 4.19 -6.81
C ILE A 120 2.96 3.64 -8.02
N LYS A 121 2.39 3.73 -9.21
CA LYS A 121 3.04 3.25 -10.45
C LYS A 121 4.24 4.12 -10.82
N GLY A 122 4.14 5.43 -10.61
CA GLY A 122 5.18 6.40 -10.92
C GLY A 122 6.29 6.48 -9.87
N PHE A 123 5.99 6.18 -8.61
CA PHE A 123 6.91 6.39 -7.50
C PHE A 123 7.10 5.14 -6.62
N ASP A 124 6.18 4.84 -5.71
CA ASP A 124 6.39 3.83 -4.65
C ASP A 124 6.80 2.47 -5.19
N ARG A 125 6.10 1.97 -6.22
CA ARG A 125 6.40 0.67 -6.83
C ARG A 125 7.82 0.59 -7.36
N ARG A 126 8.32 1.66 -7.96
CA ARG A 126 9.66 1.70 -8.52
C ARG A 126 10.72 1.57 -7.42
N PHE A 127 10.56 2.30 -6.33
CA PHE A 127 11.44 2.22 -5.16
C PHE A 127 11.34 0.88 -4.45
N ILE A 128 10.14 0.36 -4.25
CA ILE A 128 9.92 -0.96 -3.65
C ILE A 128 10.62 -2.06 -4.46
N LEU A 129 10.44 -2.07 -5.77
CA LEU A 129 11.07 -3.07 -6.65
C LEU A 129 12.59 -2.95 -6.65
N LYS A 130 13.13 -1.72 -6.62
CA LYS A 130 14.59 -1.50 -6.56
C LYS A 130 15.18 -1.96 -5.23
N GLU A 131 14.51 -1.67 -4.11
CA GLU A 131 14.95 -2.16 -2.81
C GLU A 131 14.88 -3.69 -2.71
N MET A 132 13.86 -4.31 -3.28
CA MET A 132 13.76 -5.77 -3.33
C MET A 132 14.89 -6.39 -4.14
N GLU A 133 15.27 -5.77 -5.28
CA GLU A 133 16.45 -6.15 -6.06
C GLU A 133 17.73 -6.07 -5.21
N ARG A 134 17.96 -4.93 -4.53
CA ARG A 134 19.13 -4.72 -3.65
C ARG A 134 19.20 -5.74 -2.51
N LEU A 135 18.03 -6.18 -2.00
CA LEU A 135 17.91 -7.12 -0.88
C LEU A 135 17.86 -8.60 -1.30
N GLY A 136 17.84 -8.89 -2.60
CA GLY A 136 17.68 -10.24 -3.13
C GLY A 136 16.35 -10.89 -2.78
N ILE A 137 15.26 -10.11 -2.82
CA ILE A 137 13.89 -10.58 -2.56
C ILE A 137 13.19 -10.86 -3.90
N ASP A 138 12.48 -11.99 -3.97
CA ASP A 138 11.67 -12.34 -5.15
C ASP A 138 10.54 -11.33 -5.38
N ARG A 139 10.53 -10.72 -6.58
CA ARG A 139 9.60 -9.67 -7.00
C ARG A 139 8.31 -10.20 -7.64
N ASN A 140 8.25 -11.47 -8.02
CA ASN A 140 7.16 -12.03 -8.85
C ASN A 140 5.77 -11.72 -8.32
N GLY A 141 5.58 -11.70 -6.99
CA GLY A 141 4.29 -11.37 -6.40
C GLY A 141 3.87 -9.91 -6.63
N PHE A 142 4.81 -8.97 -6.70
CA PHE A 142 4.49 -7.56 -6.94
C PHE A 142 4.43 -7.23 -8.42
N ASP A 143 5.27 -7.84 -9.25
CA ASP A 143 5.23 -7.66 -10.71
C ASP A 143 3.89 -8.13 -11.29
N ASN A 144 3.32 -9.19 -10.73
CA ASN A 144 2.04 -9.76 -11.16
C ASN A 144 0.82 -9.26 -10.36
N SER A 145 1.02 -8.37 -9.38
CA SER A 145 -0.09 -7.83 -8.60
C SER A 145 -0.91 -6.82 -9.41
N ILE A 146 -2.21 -6.81 -9.17
CA ILE A 146 -3.09 -5.77 -9.70
C ILE A 146 -2.87 -4.50 -8.87
N ILE A 147 -2.58 -3.39 -9.56
CA ILE A 147 -2.32 -2.10 -8.91
C ILE A 147 -3.41 -1.10 -9.31
N PHE A 148 -4.05 -0.52 -8.30
CA PHE A 148 -4.95 0.62 -8.43
C PHE A 148 -4.22 1.89 -8.01
N ASP A 149 -3.83 2.72 -8.98
CA ASP A 149 -3.20 4.01 -8.74
C ASP A 149 -4.27 5.08 -8.61
N THR A 150 -4.52 5.54 -7.37
CA THR A 150 -5.59 6.51 -7.12
C THR A 150 -5.36 7.84 -7.83
N MET A 151 -4.12 8.25 -8.09
CA MET A 151 -3.81 9.47 -8.84
C MET A 151 -4.21 9.34 -10.31
N GLU A 152 -3.79 8.27 -10.96
CA GLU A 152 -4.04 8.00 -12.37
C GLU A 152 -5.54 7.81 -12.63
N GLU A 153 -6.20 6.97 -11.83
CA GLU A 153 -7.62 6.61 -11.98
C GLU A 153 -8.58 7.78 -11.72
N THR A 154 -8.14 8.80 -10.98
CA THR A 154 -9.02 9.94 -10.62
C THR A 154 -8.70 11.23 -11.37
N THR A 155 -7.72 11.24 -12.27
CA THR A 155 -7.36 12.43 -13.07
C THR A 155 -8.55 12.98 -13.84
N ASN A 156 -9.29 12.11 -14.55
CA ASN A 156 -10.50 12.49 -15.30
C ASN A 156 -11.72 12.71 -14.40
N LEU A 157 -11.70 12.24 -13.18
CA LEU A 157 -12.77 12.44 -12.20
C LEU A 157 -12.65 13.82 -11.55
N CYS A 158 -11.46 14.18 -11.07
CA CYS A 158 -11.19 15.45 -10.40
C CYS A 158 -11.22 16.65 -11.37
N LYS A 159 -10.87 16.44 -12.64
CA LYS A 159 -10.89 17.47 -13.70
C LYS A 159 -10.16 18.75 -13.35
N ILE A 160 -9.02 18.64 -12.69
CA ILE A 160 -8.22 19.82 -12.29
C ILE A 160 -7.49 20.37 -13.50
N PRO A 161 -7.73 21.63 -13.92
CA PRO A 161 -7.06 22.21 -15.07
C PRO A 161 -5.58 22.43 -14.83
N HIS A 162 -4.79 22.38 -15.91
CA HIS A 162 -3.40 22.80 -15.86
C HIS A 162 -3.31 24.31 -15.68
N LYS A 163 -2.38 24.76 -14.81
CA LYS A 163 -2.18 26.21 -14.54
C LYS A 163 -1.57 26.97 -15.71
N ASP A 164 -0.86 26.28 -16.59
CA ASP A 164 -0.16 26.83 -17.76
C ASP A 164 -1.03 26.84 -19.02
N GLY A 165 -2.30 26.47 -18.95
CA GLY A 165 -3.22 26.44 -20.09
C GLY A 165 -3.08 25.20 -20.99
N THR A 166 -2.23 24.23 -20.64
CA THR A 166 -2.15 22.93 -21.34
C THR A 166 -3.52 22.25 -21.37
N GLN A 167 -3.91 21.71 -22.53
CA GLN A 167 -5.18 20.99 -22.68
C GLN A 167 -5.23 19.73 -21.81
N GLY A 168 -6.42 19.42 -21.27
CA GLY A 168 -6.66 18.28 -20.43
C GLY A 168 -6.63 18.59 -18.95
N TYR A 169 -6.43 17.57 -18.12
CA TYR A 169 -6.44 17.69 -16.67
C TYR A 169 -5.12 17.21 -16.07
N LYS A 170 -4.59 17.94 -15.11
CA LYS A 170 -3.46 17.48 -14.34
C LYS A 170 -3.88 16.37 -13.36
N SER A 171 -2.97 15.47 -13.07
CA SER A 171 -3.17 14.48 -12.02
C SER A 171 -3.33 15.16 -10.65
N PRO A 172 -4.31 14.74 -9.84
CA PRO A 172 -4.54 15.30 -8.52
C PRO A 172 -3.38 14.93 -7.56
N LYS A 173 -3.01 15.84 -6.67
CA LYS A 173 -2.27 15.49 -5.46
C LYS A 173 -3.21 14.74 -4.51
N LEU A 174 -2.67 13.98 -3.56
CA LEU A 174 -3.48 13.21 -2.59
C LEU A 174 -4.45 14.11 -1.81
N ILE A 175 -4.01 15.30 -1.39
CA ILE A 175 -4.88 16.29 -0.74
C ILE A 175 -5.99 16.80 -1.66
N GLU A 176 -5.70 17.06 -2.94
CA GLU A 176 -6.71 17.52 -3.91
C GLU A 176 -7.76 16.43 -4.17
N LEU A 177 -7.34 15.16 -4.14
CA LEU A 177 -8.27 14.04 -4.21
C LEU A 177 -9.11 13.92 -2.94
N ALA A 178 -8.51 14.10 -1.76
CA ALA A 178 -9.21 14.08 -0.48
C ALA A 178 -10.27 15.20 -0.43
N GLU A 179 -9.91 16.42 -0.81
CA GLU A 179 -10.85 17.56 -0.92
C GLU A 179 -12.00 17.27 -1.87
N TYR A 180 -11.70 16.76 -3.06
CA TYR A 180 -12.72 16.40 -4.06
C TYR A 180 -13.73 15.36 -3.51
N LEU A 181 -13.23 14.40 -2.74
CA LEU A 181 -14.05 13.33 -2.17
C LEU A 181 -14.75 13.72 -0.86
N GLY A 182 -14.37 14.84 -0.24
CA GLY A 182 -14.85 15.27 1.07
C GLY A 182 -14.25 14.44 2.21
N VAL A 183 -13.04 13.93 2.04
CA VAL A 183 -12.28 13.21 3.06
C VAL A 183 -11.49 14.20 3.89
N ASP A 184 -11.68 14.20 5.20
CA ASP A 184 -10.90 15.03 6.12
C ASP A 184 -9.45 14.53 6.20
N TYR A 185 -8.51 15.43 5.99
CA TYR A 185 -7.06 15.19 6.01
C TYR A 185 -6.33 16.10 7.01
N SER A 186 -7.03 16.86 7.82
CA SER A 186 -6.46 17.86 8.74
C SER A 186 -5.53 17.26 9.80
N GLU A 187 -5.71 15.98 10.13
CA GLU A 187 -4.91 15.25 11.12
C GLU A 187 -3.62 14.60 10.54
N PHE A 188 -3.44 14.63 9.20
CA PHE A 188 -2.38 13.89 8.52
C PHE A 188 -1.13 14.73 8.29
N ASN A 189 0.03 14.12 8.55
CA ASN A 189 1.33 14.64 8.16
C ASN A 189 1.73 14.05 6.79
N LEU A 190 1.64 14.86 5.75
CA LEU A 190 1.92 14.44 4.37
C LEU A 190 3.40 14.11 4.07
N TYR A 191 4.27 14.18 5.07
CA TYR A 191 5.65 13.70 5.02
C TYR A 191 5.83 12.34 5.69
N ASP A 192 4.76 11.74 6.20
CA ASP A 192 4.75 10.43 6.85
C ASP A 192 4.07 9.40 5.95
N SER A 193 4.80 8.38 5.50
CA SER A 193 4.23 7.34 4.64
C SER A 193 3.10 6.55 5.29
N ALA A 194 3.00 6.51 6.63
CA ALA A 194 1.86 5.88 7.31
C ALA A 194 0.58 6.69 7.12
N ASP A 195 0.71 8.02 7.19
CA ASP A 195 -0.40 8.94 6.96
C ASP A 195 -0.81 8.95 5.48
N ASP A 196 0.15 8.92 4.55
CA ASP A 196 -0.14 8.80 3.12
C ASP A 196 -0.87 7.50 2.79
N ALA A 197 -0.45 6.37 3.35
CA ALA A 197 -1.12 5.08 3.16
C ALA A 197 -2.54 5.09 3.77
N GLU A 198 -2.75 5.73 4.93
CA GLU A 198 -4.06 5.88 5.57
C GLU A 198 -4.98 6.78 4.74
N LEU A 199 -4.52 7.97 4.35
CA LEU A 199 -5.30 8.91 3.57
C LEU A 199 -5.68 8.34 2.21
N THR A 200 -4.74 7.66 1.54
CA THR A 200 -5.00 6.93 0.29
C THR A 200 -6.10 5.88 0.47
N ALA A 201 -6.08 5.12 1.57
CA ALA A 201 -7.12 4.14 1.86
C ALA A 201 -8.48 4.77 2.16
N ARG A 202 -8.52 5.91 2.82
CA ARG A 202 -9.77 6.68 3.05
C ARG A 202 -10.33 7.22 1.73
N CYS A 203 -9.49 7.78 0.86
CA CYS A 203 -9.88 8.23 -0.47
C CYS A 203 -10.42 7.07 -1.32
N PHE A 204 -9.73 5.91 -1.31
CA PHE A 204 -10.21 4.71 -2.00
C PHE A 204 -11.57 4.24 -1.48
N SER A 205 -11.78 4.24 -0.17
CA SER A 205 -13.09 3.91 0.43
C SER A 205 -14.19 4.85 -0.06
N ALA A 206 -13.93 6.16 -0.09
CA ALA A 206 -14.87 7.14 -0.59
C ALA A 206 -15.18 6.94 -2.09
N LEU A 207 -14.19 6.61 -2.90
CA LEU A 207 -14.37 6.25 -4.33
C LEU A 207 -15.27 5.03 -4.48
N ASN A 208 -15.04 3.98 -3.68
CA ASN A 208 -15.85 2.76 -3.69
C ASN A 208 -17.31 3.04 -3.27
N GLN A 209 -17.52 3.78 -2.18
CA GLN A 209 -18.86 4.15 -1.71
C GLN A 209 -19.64 5.01 -2.69
N LYS A 210 -18.96 5.87 -3.44
CA LYS A 210 -19.55 6.72 -4.49
C LYS A 210 -19.76 5.98 -5.82
N GLY A 211 -19.38 4.70 -5.92
CA GLY A 211 -19.52 3.89 -7.13
C GLY A 211 -18.49 4.21 -8.23
N TYR A 212 -17.42 4.93 -7.92
CA TYR A 212 -16.34 5.22 -8.88
C TYR A 212 -15.35 4.05 -9.02
N PHE A 213 -15.35 3.11 -8.09
CA PHE A 213 -14.57 1.90 -8.17
C PHE A 213 -15.47 0.71 -8.52
N ASN A 214 -15.08 -0.05 -9.54
CA ASN A 214 -15.75 -1.29 -9.90
C ASN A 214 -14.78 -2.47 -9.70
N ILE A 215 -15.05 -3.28 -8.68
CA ILE A 215 -14.23 -4.44 -8.32
C ILE A 215 -14.18 -5.51 -9.41
N ASP A 216 -15.19 -5.58 -10.28
CA ASP A 216 -15.27 -6.60 -11.35
C ASP A 216 -14.22 -6.38 -12.44
N LYS A 217 -13.68 -5.16 -12.56
CA LYS A 217 -12.52 -4.84 -13.40
C LYS A 217 -11.20 -5.44 -12.88
N TYR A 218 -11.20 -5.95 -11.65
CA TYR A 218 -10.03 -6.48 -10.95
C TYR A 218 -10.29 -7.92 -10.54
N PRO A 219 -10.25 -8.89 -11.47
CA PRO A 219 -10.58 -10.28 -11.21
C PRO A 219 -9.66 -10.90 -10.16
N ILE A 220 -10.17 -11.90 -9.44
CA ILE A 220 -9.36 -12.71 -8.55
C ILE A 220 -8.49 -13.61 -9.44
N VAL A 221 -7.18 -13.44 -9.38
CA VAL A 221 -6.20 -14.28 -10.07
C VAL A 221 -5.80 -15.47 -9.20
#